data_e6342915e3339c5901853e229fdd7e74
#
_entry.id   e6342915e3339c5901853e229fdd7e74
#
_cell.length_a   1.000
_cell.length_b   1.000
_cell.length_c   1.000
_cell.angle_alpha   90.00
_cell.angle_beta   90.00
_cell.angle_gamma   90.00
#
_symmetry.space_group_name_H-M   'P 1'
#
loop_
_entity.id
_entity.type
_entity.pdbx_description
1 polymer ?
#
loop_
_entity_poly.entity_id
_entity_poly.type
_entity_poly.pdbx_seq_one_letter_code
_entity_poly.pdbx_strand_id
1 'polypeptide(L)'
;MEKFYKKVPEERLLPALRYELEHWSERLMQKHFVKPFRTLKLEEELEGLLDTTEVTKISANHEHTHIRIYLRAKRLIFKKNIWKLEKAITEQIFQNRAIQVKIIESYELSEQYTPKSLIEVYKDSILDELNAYSVLEYNLLRTADMEFPEEDRLILTMDETIIAKPVRMRLSNF
;
A
#
# COMPACT_ATOMS: atom_id res chain seq x y z
N MET A 1 -8.73 24.91 22.21
CA MET A 1 -8.28 25.69 21.00
C MET A 1 -8.81 24.91 19.79
N GLU A 2 -10.03 25.22 19.37
CA GLU A 2 -10.70 24.56 18.23
C GLU A 2 -10.06 25.06 16.93
N LYS A 3 -9.51 24.14 16.16
CA LYS A 3 -9.03 24.44 14.79
C LYS A 3 -10.24 24.47 13.85
N PHE A 4 -10.64 25.66 13.48
CA PHE A 4 -11.62 25.90 12.43
C PHE A 4 -11.06 25.41 11.08
N TYR A 5 -11.48 24.24 10.62
CA TYR A 5 -11.32 23.86 9.22
C TYR A 5 -12.30 24.66 8.39
N LYS A 6 -11.80 25.62 7.59
CA LYS A 6 -12.62 26.29 6.58
C LYS A 6 -13.13 25.25 5.60
N LYS A 7 -14.42 24.92 5.64
CA LYS A 7 -15.10 24.14 4.62
C LYS A 7 -14.94 24.84 3.27
N VAL A 8 -14.22 24.22 2.34
CA VAL A 8 -14.16 24.69 0.95
C VAL A 8 -15.55 24.42 0.33
N PRO A 9 -16.18 25.39 -0.34
CA PRO A 9 -17.50 25.19 -0.92
C PRO A 9 -17.51 24.03 -1.92
N GLU A 10 -18.42 23.11 -1.74
CA GLU A 10 -18.61 21.88 -2.54
C GLU A 10 -18.76 22.17 -4.04
N GLU A 11 -19.34 23.31 -4.40
CA GLU A 11 -19.63 23.70 -5.78
C GLU A 11 -18.40 23.93 -6.67
N ARG A 12 -17.20 24.21 -6.11
CA ARG A 12 -15.97 24.45 -6.90
C ARG A 12 -15.10 23.21 -7.08
N LEU A 13 -15.31 22.18 -6.27
CA LEU A 13 -14.51 20.94 -6.28
C LEU A 13 -15.10 19.86 -7.18
N LEU A 14 -16.41 19.85 -7.33
CA LEU A 14 -17.17 18.79 -7.97
C LEU A 14 -16.96 18.61 -9.48
N PRO A 15 -16.91 19.66 -10.33
CA PRO A 15 -16.85 19.42 -11.77
C PRO A 15 -15.51 18.84 -12.24
N ALA A 16 -14.39 19.35 -11.73
CA ALA A 16 -13.07 18.87 -12.16
C ALA A 16 -12.73 17.51 -11.59
N LEU A 17 -13.01 17.27 -10.29
CA LEU A 17 -12.80 15.96 -9.65
C LEU A 17 -13.79 14.90 -10.16
N ARG A 18 -15.03 15.26 -10.40
CA ARG A 18 -16.04 14.39 -10.98
C ARG A 18 -15.70 14.05 -12.44
N TYR A 19 -15.29 15.03 -13.22
CA TYR A 19 -14.82 14.84 -14.58
C TYR A 19 -13.60 13.90 -14.61
N GLU A 20 -12.62 14.12 -13.76
CA GLU A 20 -11.46 13.25 -13.69
C GLU A 20 -11.81 11.85 -13.17
N LEU A 21 -12.64 11.71 -12.12
CA LEU A 21 -13.07 10.40 -11.61
C LEU A 21 -13.98 9.65 -12.59
N GLU A 22 -14.89 10.32 -13.29
CA GLU A 22 -15.73 9.73 -14.34
C GLU A 22 -14.89 9.33 -15.56
N HIS A 23 -13.94 10.17 -15.99
CA HIS A 23 -13.01 9.83 -17.07
C HIS A 23 -11.95 8.80 -16.63
N TRP A 24 -11.65 8.70 -15.34
CA TRP A 24 -10.80 7.66 -14.80
C TRP A 24 -11.51 6.30 -14.79
N SER A 25 -12.79 6.24 -14.45
CA SER A 25 -13.56 4.99 -14.52
C SER A 25 -13.63 4.42 -15.94
N GLU A 26 -13.71 5.26 -16.95
CA GLU A 26 -13.73 4.84 -18.36
C GLU A 26 -12.33 4.51 -18.93
N ARG A 27 -11.28 5.21 -18.44
CA ARG A 27 -9.88 4.98 -18.86
C ARG A 27 -9.21 3.81 -18.14
N LEU A 28 -9.77 3.33 -17.05
CA LEU A 28 -9.22 2.27 -16.19
C LEU A 28 -9.25 0.86 -16.80
N MET A 29 -9.77 0.70 -18.01
CA MET A 29 -9.57 -0.50 -18.80
C MET A 29 -8.18 -0.62 -19.45
N GLN A 30 -7.23 0.24 -19.10
CA GLN A 30 -5.86 0.20 -19.62
C GLN A 30 -4.95 -0.63 -18.70
N LYS A 31 -4.33 -1.64 -19.30
CA LYS A 31 -3.54 -2.70 -18.64
C LYS A 31 -2.34 -2.26 -17.79
N HIS A 32 -1.87 -1.01 -17.86
CA HIS A 32 -0.66 -0.57 -17.17
C HIS A 32 -0.92 0.65 -16.28
N PHE A 33 -0.30 0.65 -15.11
CA PHE A 33 -0.43 1.72 -14.11
C PHE A 33 -0.11 3.11 -14.68
N VAL A 34 0.98 3.25 -15.43
CA VAL A 34 1.46 4.55 -15.95
C VAL A 34 0.47 5.19 -16.93
N LYS A 35 -0.32 4.41 -17.65
CA LYS A 35 -1.29 4.95 -18.64
C LYS A 35 -2.40 5.79 -18.02
N PRO A 36 -3.05 5.40 -16.92
CA PRO A 36 -4.01 6.24 -16.20
C PRO A 36 -3.37 7.48 -15.56
N PHE A 37 -2.10 7.41 -15.18
CA PHE A 37 -1.38 8.45 -14.46
C PHE A 37 -0.27 9.11 -15.28
N ARG A 38 -0.52 9.37 -16.55
CA ARG A 38 0.47 9.92 -17.52
C ARG A 38 1.14 11.22 -17.09
N THR A 39 0.54 11.96 -16.20
CA THR A 39 1.08 13.24 -15.72
C THR A 39 2.01 13.08 -14.51
N LEU A 40 2.05 11.88 -13.92
CA LEU A 40 2.94 11.60 -12.80
C LEU A 40 4.39 11.57 -13.25
N LYS A 41 5.21 12.34 -12.55
CA LYS A 41 6.67 12.27 -12.65
C LYS A 41 7.16 11.37 -11.53
N LEU A 42 7.66 10.21 -11.88
CA LEU A 42 8.19 9.21 -10.96
C LEU A 42 9.71 9.10 -11.12
N GLU A 43 10.36 8.56 -10.10
CA GLU A 43 11.75 8.13 -10.21
C GLU A 43 11.83 6.95 -11.19
N GLU A 44 12.89 6.85 -11.99
CA GLU A 44 13.08 5.81 -13.03
C GLU A 44 12.93 4.38 -12.48
N GLU A 45 13.44 4.15 -11.25
CA GLU A 45 13.29 2.88 -10.55
C GLU A 45 11.83 2.52 -10.29
N LEU A 46 11.02 3.52 -9.90
CA LEU A 46 9.60 3.34 -9.61
C LEU A 46 8.78 3.17 -10.90
N GLU A 47 9.14 3.86 -11.98
CA GLU A 47 8.52 3.68 -13.29
C GLU A 47 8.69 2.24 -13.79
N GLY A 48 9.94 1.74 -13.80
CA GLY A 48 10.24 0.36 -14.25
C GLY A 48 9.54 -0.72 -13.41
N LEU A 49 9.33 -0.46 -12.12
CA LEU A 49 8.62 -1.38 -11.25
C LEU A 49 7.11 -1.38 -11.56
N LEU A 50 6.55 -0.23 -11.94
CA LEU A 50 5.13 -0.08 -12.23
C LEU A 50 4.75 -0.52 -13.65
N ASP A 51 5.68 -0.68 -14.57
CA ASP A 51 5.41 -1.18 -15.92
C ASP A 51 4.74 -2.56 -15.93
N THR A 52 4.96 -3.34 -14.89
CA THR A 52 4.39 -4.69 -14.72
C THR A 52 3.14 -4.71 -13.83
N THR A 53 2.63 -3.55 -13.42
CA THR A 53 1.45 -3.44 -12.56
C THR A 53 0.23 -3.00 -13.36
N GLU A 54 -0.94 -3.44 -12.90
CA GLU A 54 -2.24 -3.10 -13.47
C GLU A 54 -3.10 -2.41 -12.40
N VAL A 55 -3.72 -1.29 -12.78
CA VAL A 55 -4.79 -0.68 -11.98
C VAL A 55 -6.10 -1.41 -12.29
N THR A 56 -6.63 -2.14 -11.32
CA THR A 56 -7.85 -2.92 -11.49
C THR A 56 -9.10 -2.15 -11.13
N LYS A 57 -8.98 -1.21 -10.19
CA LYS A 57 -10.10 -0.40 -9.70
C LYS A 57 -9.61 0.87 -9.03
N ILE A 58 -10.38 1.96 -9.14
CA ILE A 58 -10.28 3.14 -8.26
C ILE A 58 -11.65 3.33 -7.60
N SER A 59 -11.64 3.67 -6.33
CA SER A 59 -12.84 4.03 -5.58
C SER A 59 -12.58 5.25 -4.70
N ALA A 60 -13.60 6.06 -4.51
CA ALA A 60 -13.58 7.18 -3.59
C ALA A 60 -14.73 7.04 -2.57
N ASN A 61 -14.54 7.62 -1.38
CA ASN A 61 -15.66 7.78 -0.45
C ASN A 61 -16.63 8.85 -0.98
N HIS A 62 -17.84 8.92 -0.40
CA HIS A 62 -18.88 9.87 -0.83
C HIS A 62 -18.41 11.34 -0.78
N GLU A 63 -17.55 11.69 0.16
CA GLU A 63 -17.01 13.03 0.34
C GLU A 63 -15.79 13.33 -0.57
N HIS A 64 -15.32 12.36 -1.35
CA HIS A 64 -14.14 12.44 -2.20
C HIS A 64 -12.85 12.87 -1.48
N THR A 65 -12.78 12.58 -0.17
CA THR A 65 -11.62 12.87 0.67
C THR A 65 -10.65 11.70 0.77
N HIS A 66 -11.12 10.49 0.46
CA HIS A 66 -10.34 9.25 0.50
C HIS A 66 -10.46 8.52 -0.82
N ILE A 67 -9.33 8.29 -1.47
CA ILE A 67 -9.24 7.55 -2.72
C ILE A 67 -8.48 6.25 -2.48
N ARG A 68 -9.04 5.14 -2.94
CA ARG A 68 -8.39 3.83 -2.94
C ARG A 68 -8.10 3.41 -4.37
N ILE A 69 -6.85 3.07 -4.64
CA ILE A 69 -6.36 2.57 -5.92
C ILE A 69 -5.98 1.11 -5.73
N TYR A 70 -6.64 0.23 -6.44
CA TYR A 70 -6.38 -1.21 -6.38
C TYR A 70 -5.39 -1.57 -7.46
N LEU A 71 -4.24 -2.08 -7.06
CA LEU A 71 -3.18 -2.54 -7.95
C LEU A 71 -3.12 -4.07 -7.96
N ARG A 72 -2.86 -4.62 -9.14
CA ARG A 72 -2.47 -6.01 -9.33
C ARG A 72 -1.05 -6.05 -9.87
N ALA A 73 -0.19 -6.84 -9.24
CA ALA A 73 1.19 -6.99 -9.63
C ALA A 73 1.61 -8.47 -9.63
N LYS A 74 2.54 -8.82 -10.52
CA LYS A 74 3.15 -10.16 -10.59
C LYS A 74 4.41 -10.28 -9.74
N ARG A 75 4.84 -9.18 -9.13
CA ARG A 75 6.00 -9.10 -8.23
C ARG A 75 5.59 -8.34 -6.98
N LEU A 76 6.16 -8.72 -5.86
CA LEU A 76 6.01 -7.92 -4.65
C LEU A 76 6.66 -6.55 -4.81
N ILE A 77 5.98 -5.53 -4.32
CA ILE A 77 6.44 -4.15 -4.33
C ILE A 77 6.78 -3.78 -2.90
N PHE A 78 8.00 -3.30 -2.66
CA PHE A 78 8.39 -2.84 -1.32
C PHE A 78 7.44 -1.75 -0.83
N LYS A 79 7.03 -1.83 0.41
CA LYS A 79 6.05 -0.91 1.00
C LYS A 79 6.47 0.55 0.92
N LYS A 80 7.76 0.83 1.06
CA LYS A 80 8.32 2.18 0.85
C LYS A 80 8.01 2.75 -0.54
N ASN A 81 8.02 1.91 -1.57
CA ASN A 81 7.70 2.33 -2.93
C ASN A 81 6.20 2.61 -3.10
N ILE A 82 5.34 1.82 -2.43
CA ILE A 82 3.91 2.11 -2.37
C ILE A 82 3.65 3.47 -1.70
N TRP A 83 4.29 3.76 -0.57
CA TRP A 83 4.14 5.04 0.12
C TRP A 83 4.67 6.23 -0.71
N LYS A 84 5.81 6.05 -1.40
CA LYS A 84 6.32 7.07 -2.35
C LYS A 84 5.29 7.35 -3.45
N LEU A 85 4.65 6.31 -3.98
CA LEU A 85 3.63 6.43 -5.01
C LEU A 85 2.36 7.11 -4.50
N GLU A 86 1.85 6.72 -3.32
CA GLU A 86 0.72 7.38 -2.65
C GLU A 86 0.99 8.88 -2.49
N LYS A 87 2.20 9.22 -2.04
CA LYS A 87 2.65 10.62 -1.88
C LYS A 87 2.72 11.35 -3.21
N ALA A 88 3.35 10.76 -4.23
CA ALA A 88 3.47 11.37 -5.56
C ALA A 88 2.09 11.65 -6.18
N ILE A 89 1.16 10.70 -6.08
CA ILE A 89 -0.22 10.87 -6.55
C ILE A 89 -0.91 12.03 -5.80
N THR A 90 -0.78 12.05 -4.47
CA THR A 90 -1.40 13.09 -3.65
C THR A 90 -0.86 14.48 -3.99
N GLU A 91 0.46 14.62 -4.13
CA GLU A 91 1.10 15.91 -4.35
C GLU A 91 0.93 16.41 -5.79
N GLN A 92 1.08 15.53 -6.78
CA GLN A 92 1.12 15.93 -8.19
C GLN A 92 -0.29 16.01 -8.82
N ILE A 93 -1.19 15.11 -8.44
CA ILE A 93 -2.54 15.07 -9.03
C ILE A 93 -3.52 15.88 -8.20
N PHE A 94 -3.49 15.72 -6.88
CA PHE A 94 -4.45 16.38 -6.00
C PHE A 94 -3.94 17.71 -5.43
N GLN A 95 -2.68 18.09 -5.73
CA GLN A 95 -2.10 19.39 -5.38
C GLN A 95 -2.32 19.78 -3.90
N ASN A 96 -1.97 18.87 -2.99
CA ASN A 96 -2.11 19.06 -1.53
C ASN A 96 -3.54 19.39 -1.06
N ARG A 97 -4.56 19.06 -1.82
CA ARG A 97 -5.93 19.05 -1.31
C ARG A 97 -6.01 18.06 -0.15
N ALA A 98 -6.97 18.23 0.74
CA ALA A 98 -7.19 17.34 1.89
C ALA A 98 -7.72 15.94 1.45
N ILE A 99 -7.03 15.34 0.47
CA ILE A 99 -7.36 14.04 -0.12
C ILE A 99 -6.29 13.06 0.32
N GLN A 100 -6.73 11.95 0.90
CA GLN A 100 -5.88 10.83 1.24
C GLN A 100 -5.94 9.78 0.14
N VAL A 101 -4.79 9.42 -0.41
CA VAL A 101 -4.67 8.33 -1.38
C VAL A 101 -4.14 7.11 -0.67
N LYS A 102 -4.81 5.98 -0.85
CA LYS A 102 -4.38 4.66 -0.36
C LYS A 102 -4.31 3.68 -1.50
N ILE A 103 -3.19 3.01 -1.64
CA ILE A 103 -3.00 1.92 -2.58
C ILE A 103 -3.28 0.60 -1.87
N ILE A 104 -4.06 -0.25 -2.51
CA ILE A 104 -4.39 -1.61 -2.06
C ILE A 104 -3.78 -2.56 -3.08
N GLU A 105 -2.76 -3.26 -2.68
CA GLU A 105 -2.02 -4.19 -3.52
C GLU A 105 -2.66 -5.57 -3.51
N SER A 106 -2.71 -6.23 -4.66
CA SER A 106 -2.95 -7.66 -4.80
C SER A 106 -1.85 -8.26 -5.65
N TYR A 107 -1.40 -9.45 -5.28
CA TYR A 107 -0.27 -10.09 -5.93
C TYR A 107 -0.67 -11.43 -6.54
N GLU A 108 -0.34 -11.61 -7.82
CA GLU A 108 -0.43 -12.89 -8.52
C GLU A 108 1.00 -13.46 -8.66
N LEU A 109 1.51 -13.99 -7.55
CA LEU A 109 2.87 -14.50 -7.48
C LEU A 109 2.96 -15.87 -8.15
N SER A 110 4.09 -16.16 -8.78
CA SER A 110 4.36 -17.48 -9.34
C SER A 110 4.73 -18.48 -8.24
N GLU A 111 4.64 -19.78 -8.53
CA GLU A 111 4.92 -20.87 -7.60
C GLU A 111 6.36 -20.87 -7.01
N GLN A 112 7.27 -20.12 -7.63
CA GLN A 112 8.63 -19.93 -7.09
C GLN A 112 8.69 -19.11 -5.79
N TYR A 113 7.61 -18.38 -5.45
CA TYR A 113 7.52 -17.60 -4.23
C TYR A 113 7.04 -18.49 -3.08
N THR A 114 7.95 -19.18 -2.43
CA THR A 114 7.67 -19.90 -1.18
C THR A 114 7.67 -18.95 0.01
N PRO A 115 7.03 -19.26 1.14
CA PRO A 115 7.09 -18.46 2.37
C PRO A 115 8.53 -18.13 2.78
N LYS A 116 9.45 -19.07 2.64
CA LYS A 116 10.87 -18.87 2.92
C LYS A 116 11.47 -17.79 2.01
N SER A 117 11.32 -17.93 0.68
CA SER A 117 11.87 -16.95 -0.27
C SER A 117 11.25 -15.56 -0.11
N LEU A 118 9.97 -15.49 0.27
CA LEU A 118 9.29 -14.24 0.56
C LEU A 118 9.89 -13.53 1.77
N ILE A 119 10.08 -14.24 2.87
CA ILE A 119 10.67 -13.65 4.08
C ILE A 119 12.12 -13.24 3.83
N GLU A 120 12.93 -14.06 3.15
CA GLU A 120 14.33 -13.75 2.85
C GLU A 120 14.47 -12.42 2.08
N VAL A 121 13.56 -12.14 1.14
CA VAL A 121 13.65 -10.95 0.27
C VAL A 121 12.87 -9.76 0.83
N TYR A 122 11.71 -9.99 1.47
CA TYR A 122 10.76 -8.92 1.82
C TYR A 122 10.61 -8.67 3.33
N LYS A 123 11.44 -9.30 4.17
CA LYS A 123 11.40 -9.10 5.64
C LYS A 123 11.41 -7.62 6.02
N ASP A 124 12.27 -6.82 5.39
CA ASP A 124 12.38 -5.40 5.69
C ASP A 124 11.09 -4.64 5.33
N SER A 125 10.46 -4.98 4.22
CA SER A 125 9.18 -4.38 3.83
C SER A 125 8.05 -4.72 4.81
N ILE A 126 8.02 -5.96 5.29
CA ILE A 126 7.07 -6.40 6.32
C ILE A 126 7.31 -5.63 7.62
N LEU A 127 8.57 -5.49 8.02
CA LEU A 127 8.94 -4.72 9.22
C LEU A 127 8.58 -3.24 9.08
N ASP A 128 8.78 -2.62 7.92
CA ASP A 128 8.37 -1.24 7.67
C ASP A 128 6.84 -1.06 7.81
N GLU A 129 6.06 -2.00 7.29
CA GLU A 129 4.61 -1.96 7.41
C GLU A 129 4.15 -2.15 8.86
N LEU A 130 4.73 -3.12 9.58
CA LEU A 130 4.45 -3.31 11.00
C LEU A 130 4.82 -2.09 11.83
N ASN A 131 5.96 -1.46 11.56
CA ASN A 131 6.38 -0.26 12.28
C ASN A 131 5.40 0.91 12.08
N ALA A 132 4.83 1.04 10.90
CA ALA A 132 3.80 2.04 10.61
C ALA A 132 2.47 1.75 11.30
N TYR A 133 2.17 0.47 11.56
CA TYR A 133 0.93 0.01 12.18
C TYR A 133 1.05 -0.15 13.71
N SER A 134 2.11 -0.81 14.19
CA SER A 134 2.33 -1.16 15.58
C SER A 134 3.80 -1.33 15.91
N VAL A 135 4.39 -0.36 16.58
CA VAL A 135 5.79 -0.42 17.05
C VAL A 135 6.06 -1.67 17.91
N LEU A 136 5.05 -2.16 18.62
CA LEU A 136 5.14 -3.35 19.43
C LEU A 136 5.33 -4.60 18.57
N GLU A 137 4.47 -4.78 17.56
CA GLU A 137 4.54 -5.92 16.63
C GLU A 137 5.83 -5.89 15.81
N TYR A 138 6.24 -4.69 15.38
CA TYR A 138 7.53 -4.46 14.75
C TYR A 138 8.69 -4.97 15.60
N ASN A 139 8.78 -4.56 16.88
CA ASN A 139 9.87 -4.97 17.75
C ASN A 139 9.87 -6.48 18.01
N LEU A 140 8.72 -7.08 18.20
CA LEU A 140 8.58 -8.53 18.38
C LEU A 140 9.04 -9.30 17.14
N LEU A 141 8.58 -8.93 15.96
CA LEU A 141 8.98 -9.62 14.73
C LEU A 141 10.45 -9.37 14.37
N ARG A 142 10.96 -8.18 14.64
CA ARG A 142 12.37 -7.81 14.39
C ARG A 142 13.36 -8.67 15.20
N THR A 143 12.99 -9.00 16.44
CA THR A 143 13.82 -9.79 17.36
C THR A 143 13.49 -11.28 17.34
N ALA A 144 12.45 -11.70 16.63
CA ALA A 144 12.07 -13.09 16.52
C ALA A 144 13.10 -13.89 15.70
N ASP A 145 13.45 -15.08 16.20
CA ASP A 145 14.15 -16.06 15.40
C ASP A 145 13.19 -16.72 14.42
N MET A 146 13.62 -16.86 13.18
CA MET A 146 12.83 -17.40 12.07
C MET A 146 13.48 -18.65 11.53
N GLU A 147 12.80 -19.78 11.65
CA GLU A 147 13.25 -21.06 11.14
C GLU A 147 12.28 -21.60 10.11
N PHE A 148 12.81 -22.15 9.04
CA PHE A 148 12.05 -22.80 7.98
C PHE A 148 12.41 -24.31 7.95
N PRO A 149 11.74 -25.16 8.75
CA PRO A 149 11.96 -26.61 8.69
C PRO A 149 11.54 -27.19 7.34
N GLU A 150 10.60 -26.56 6.67
CA GLU A 150 10.09 -26.87 5.33
C GLU A 150 9.89 -25.53 4.58
N GLU A 151 9.81 -25.56 3.24
CA GLU A 151 9.70 -24.32 2.44
C GLU A 151 8.40 -23.54 2.68
N ASP A 152 7.33 -24.22 3.07
CA ASP A 152 6.00 -23.67 3.33
C ASP A 152 5.70 -23.47 4.82
N ARG A 153 6.65 -23.79 5.71
CA ARG A 153 6.47 -23.73 7.15
C ARG A 153 7.44 -22.78 7.82
N LEU A 154 6.91 -21.73 8.42
CA LEU A 154 7.66 -20.76 9.23
C LEU A 154 7.42 -21.03 10.72
N ILE A 155 8.50 -21.17 11.49
CA ILE A 155 8.49 -21.17 12.95
C ILE A 155 9.06 -19.82 13.42
N LEU A 156 8.27 -19.09 14.21
CA LEU A 156 8.70 -17.87 14.88
C LEU A 156 8.94 -18.14 16.35
N THR A 157 10.18 -18.00 16.80
CA THR A 157 10.54 -18.07 18.21
C THR A 157 10.76 -16.68 18.77
N MET A 158 10.04 -16.33 19.81
CA MET A 158 10.08 -15.01 20.45
C MET A 158 10.27 -15.15 21.94
N ASP A 159 10.97 -14.19 22.56
CA ASP A 159 11.10 -14.12 24.01
C ASP A 159 9.73 -14.01 24.70
N GLU A 160 9.54 -14.78 25.76
CA GLU A 160 8.28 -14.79 26.50
C GLU A 160 8.21 -13.55 27.41
N THR A 161 7.62 -12.48 26.90
CA THR A 161 7.33 -11.27 27.68
C THR A 161 5.82 -11.15 27.95
N ILE A 162 5.44 -10.44 28.99
CA ILE A 162 4.03 -10.15 29.34
C ILE A 162 3.30 -9.51 28.13
N ILE A 163 4.03 -8.76 27.33
CA ILE A 163 3.53 -8.03 26.16
C ILE A 163 3.43 -8.94 24.92
N ALA A 164 4.26 -9.97 24.83
CA ALA A 164 4.27 -10.89 23.67
C ALA A 164 3.04 -11.80 23.62
N LYS A 165 2.44 -12.16 24.76
CA LYS A 165 1.28 -13.08 24.81
C LYS A 165 0.09 -12.65 23.97
N PRO A 166 -0.46 -11.43 24.07
CA PRO A 166 -1.60 -11.01 23.26
C PRO A 166 -1.28 -10.82 21.78
N VAL A 167 -0.02 -10.52 21.44
CA VAL A 167 0.43 -10.35 20.03
C VAL A 167 0.62 -11.70 19.37
N ARG A 168 1.20 -12.70 20.06
CA ARG A 168 1.33 -14.06 19.58
C ARG A 168 -0.02 -14.65 19.14
N MET A 169 -1.09 -14.40 19.90
CA MET A 169 -2.44 -14.86 19.54
C MET A 169 -2.98 -14.21 18.26
N ARG A 170 -2.55 -13.00 17.92
CA ARG A 170 -2.94 -12.34 16.66
C ARG A 170 -2.14 -12.85 15.46
N LEU A 171 -0.82 -13.03 15.60
CA LEU A 171 0.04 -13.53 14.54
C LEU A 171 -0.24 -15.00 14.18
N SER A 172 -0.79 -15.81 15.10
CA SER A 172 -1.15 -17.21 14.82
C SER A 172 -2.48 -17.38 14.08
N ASN A 173 -3.24 -16.30 13.86
CA ASN A 173 -4.53 -16.31 13.17
C ASN A 173 -4.45 -15.69 11.75
N PHE A 174 -3.25 -15.47 11.24
CA PHE A 174 -2.95 -15.15 9.85
C PHE A 174 -2.44 -16.39 9.14
#